data_274f452584de858171347b5b146aaef5
#
_entry.id   274f452584de858171347b5b146aaef5
#
_cell.length_a   1.000
_cell.length_b   1.000
_cell.length_c   1.000
_cell.angle_alpha   90.00
_cell.angle_beta   90.00
_cell.angle_gamma   90.00
#
_symmetry.space_group_name_H-M   'P 1'
#
loop_
_entity.id
_entity.type
_entity.pdbx_description
1 polymer ?
#
loop_
_entity_poly.entity_id
_entity_poly.type
_entity_poly.pdbx_seq_one_letter_code
_entity_poly.pdbx_strand_id
1 'polypeptide(L)'
;LTGMGTGSYLNDSAGEVDELQAIMDDYNEMFGTSFTTENFRAYYDDINLRMKKKRADMKPLDLCLVVGMFLTGFDSKKLNTLYVDKNMEYHGLLQAFSRTNRVLNEKKRFGKIVCFRDLKSNVDAAIKLFSNSNNPEEIVRPPFEEIKQEYKELASDFLKKYPDTNCIDLLQSETAKKEFVLAFRDII
;
A
#
# COMPACT_ATOMS: atom_id res chain seq x y z
N LEU A 1 -0.58 -25.27 -5.55
CA LEU A 1 -0.57 -25.95 -4.25
C LEU A 1 0.85 -25.95 -3.72
N THR A 2 1.33 -24.82 -3.31
CA THR A 2 2.64 -24.69 -2.66
C THR A 2 2.40 -24.60 -1.18
N GLY A 3 2.99 -25.56 -0.47
CA GLY A 3 2.86 -25.73 0.96
C GLY A 3 3.11 -24.44 1.73
N MET A 4 2.17 -24.08 2.55
CA MET A 4 2.40 -23.16 3.65
C MET A 4 3.47 -23.79 4.53
N GLY A 5 4.65 -23.21 4.54
CA GLY A 5 5.71 -23.57 5.48
C GLY A 5 5.33 -23.24 6.91
N THR A 6 4.38 -23.93 7.46
CA THR A 6 4.02 -23.87 8.89
C THR A 6 4.94 -24.71 9.76
N GLY A 7 5.88 -25.43 9.15
CA GLY A 7 6.78 -26.37 9.83
C GLY A 7 8.10 -25.80 10.33
N SER A 8 8.46 -24.55 10.00
CA SER A 8 9.78 -24.02 10.32
C SER A 8 9.87 -23.25 11.64
N TYR A 9 8.74 -22.85 12.22
CA TYR A 9 8.75 -21.99 13.42
C TYR A 9 8.56 -22.75 14.73
N LEU A 10 8.25 -24.04 14.69
CA LEU A 10 8.01 -24.86 15.89
C LEU A 10 9.18 -25.77 16.26
N ASN A 11 10.31 -25.71 15.55
CA ASN A 11 11.47 -26.59 15.83
C ASN A 11 12.60 -25.96 16.62
N ASP A 12 12.48 -24.68 17.00
CA ASP A 12 13.51 -24.01 17.79
C ASP A 12 13.07 -23.92 19.25
N SER A 13 13.86 -24.51 20.12
CA SER A 13 13.96 -24.41 21.59
C SER A 13 12.67 -24.27 22.43
N ALA A 14 12.59 -24.95 23.55
CA ALA A 14 11.51 -24.85 24.56
C ALA A 14 11.21 -23.38 24.94
N GLY A 15 12.22 -22.49 24.93
CA GLY A 15 12.03 -21.07 25.23
C GLY A 15 11.18 -20.28 24.23
N GLU A 16 11.26 -20.59 22.94
CA GLU A 16 10.43 -19.89 21.92
C GLU A 16 8.95 -20.30 21.99
N VAL A 17 8.69 -21.54 22.38
CA VAL A 17 7.32 -22.03 22.61
C VAL A 17 6.70 -21.32 23.82
N ASP A 18 7.48 -21.13 24.88
CA ASP A 18 7.03 -20.43 26.09
C ASP A 18 6.77 -18.94 25.81
N GLU A 19 7.61 -18.28 25.03
CA GLU A 19 7.40 -16.89 24.59
C GLU A 19 6.14 -16.75 23.74
N LEU A 20 5.91 -17.67 22.81
CA LEU A 20 4.70 -17.67 21.99
C LEU A 20 3.46 -17.89 22.85
N GLN A 21 3.50 -18.80 23.82
CA GLN A 21 2.37 -19.03 24.73
C GLN A 21 2.09 -17.77 25.56
N ALA A 22 3.09 -17.08 26.09
CA ALA A 22 2.91 -15.83 26.81
C ALA A 22 2.19 -14.76 25.96
N ILE A 23 2.58 -14.62 24.70
CA ILE A 23 1.90 -13.71 23.76
C ILE A 23 0.44 -14.14 23.54
N MET A 24 0.19 -15.44 23.44
CA MET A 24 -1.17 -15.96 23.28
C MET A 24 -2.02 -15.75 24.54
N ASP A 25 -1.41 -15.82 25.72
CA ASP A 25 -2.09 -15.56 27.00
C ASP A 25 -2.52 -14.09 27.11
N ASP A 26 -1.66 -13.14 26.75
CA ASP A 26 -2.01 -11.71 26.66
C ASP A 26 -3.15 -11.49 25.66
N TYR A 27 -3.11 -12.16 24.53
CA TYR A 27 -4.18 -12.11 23.53
C TYR A 27 -5.49 -12.68 24.07
N ASN A 28 -5.42 -13.82 24.78
CA ASN A 28 -6.58 -14.46 25.40
C ASN A 28 -7.24 -13.54 26.42
N GLU A 29 -6.46 -12.86 27.26
CA GLU A 29 -6.96 -11.88 28.22
C GLU A 29 -7.64 -10.70 27.49
N MET A 30 -6.99 -10.15 26.45
CA MET A 30 -7.50 -9.01 25.70
C MET A 30 -8.83 -9.29 24.99
N PHE A 31 -9.01 -10.49 24.48
CA PHE A 31 -10.12 -10.85 23.59
C PHE A 31 -11.10 -11.86 24.18
N GLY A 32 -10.86 -12.36 25.40
CA GLY A 32 -11.71 -13.36 26.07
C GLY A 32 -11.69 -14.70 25.35
N THR A 33 -10.53 -15.14 24.90
CA THR A 33 -10.30 -16.40 24.20
C THR A 33 -9.48 -17.38 25.06
N SER A 34 -9.18 -18.57 24.55
CA SER A 34 -8.42 -19.61 25.27
C SER A 34 -7.51 -20.38 24.30
N PHE A 35 -6.73 -19.68 23.51
CA PHE A 35 -5.80 -20.30 22.59
C PHE A 35 -4.53 -20.77 23.29
N THR A 36 -3.97 -21.86 22.79
CA THR A 36 -2.70 -22.43 23.20
C THR A 36 -1.85 -22.75 21.99
N THR A 37 -0.57 -23.01 22.21
CA THR A 37 0.34 -23.40 21.11
C THR A 37 -0.12 -24.66 20.36
N GLU A 38 -0.86 -25.55 21.03
CA GLU A 38 -1.45 -26.74 20.41
C GLU A 38 -2.52 -26.40 19.38
N ASN A 39 -3.27 -25.32 19.57
CA ASN A 39 -4.32 -24.86 18.65
C ASN A 39 -3.95 -23.58 17.91
N PHE A 40 -2.67 -23.37 17.62
CA PHE A 40 -2.12 -22.20 16.94
C PHE A 40 -2.89 -21.82 15.66
N ARG A 41 -3.41 -22.79 14.94
CA ARG A 41 -4.19 -22.52 13.73
C ARG A 41 -5.47 -21.72 14.03
N ALA A 42 -6.17 -22.06 15.10
CA ALA A 42 -7.38 -21.33 15.52
C ALA A 42 -7.05 -19.91 15.97
N TYR A 43 -5.95 -19.70 16.69
CA TYR A 43 -5.41 -18.39 17.03
C TYR A 43 -5.13 -17.55 15.79
N TYR A 44 -4.42 -18.10 14.81
CA TYR A 44 -4.13 -17.44 13.55
C TYR A 44 -5.40 -17.03 12.79
N ASP A 45 -6.38 -17.92 12.73
CA ASP A 45 -7.65 -17.66 12.04
C ASP A 45 -8.48 -16.57 12.76
N ASP A 46 -8.46 -16.53 14.10
CA ASP A 46 -9.12 -15.48 14.89
C ASP A 46 -8.46 -14.10 14.66
N ILE A 47 -7.14 -14.00 14.68
CA ILE A 47 -6.40 -12.77 14.30
C ILE A 47 -6.82 -12.29 12.92
N ASN A 48 -6.85 -13.19 11.95
CA ASN A 48 -7.20 -12.89 10.57
C ASN A 48 -8.64 -12.33 10.46
N LEU A 49 -9.58 -12.88 11.20
CA LEU A 49 -10.97 -12.39 11.25
C LEU A 49 -11.05 -11.00 11.88
N ARG A 50 -10.34 -10.75 13.00
CA ARG A 50 -10.33 -9.46 13.69
C ARG A 50 -9.67 -8.37 12.85
N MET A 51 -8.55 -8.66 12.20
CA MET A 51 -7.89 -7.71 11.28
C MET A 51 -8.78 -7.35 10.09
N LYS A 52 -9.59 -8.28 9.58
CA LYS A 52 -10.55 -8.02 8.51
C LYS A 52 -11.81 -7.31 8.99
N LYS A 53 -12.04 -7.22 10.29
CA LYS A 53 -13.25 -6.64 10.91
C LYS A 53 -14.53 -7.18 10.25
N LYS A 54 -14.54 -8.49 9.99
CA LYS A 54 -15.64 -9.13 9.24
C LYS A 54 -16.91 -9.27 10.06
N ARG A 55 -16.80 -9.36 11.40
CA ARG A 55 -17.92 -9.56 12.31
C ARG A 55 -18.09 -8.34 13.19
N ALA A 56 -19.33 -7.88 13.31
CA ALA A 56 -19.66 -6.70 14.10
C ALA A 56 -19.57 -6.96 15.62
N ASP A 57 -19.74 -8.20 16.02
CA ASP A 57 -19.72 -8.67 17.43
C ASP A 57 -18.30 -8.91 17.96
N MET A 58 -17.30 -8.92 17.09
CA MET A 58 -15.91 -9.12 17.49
C MET A 58 -15.18 -7.79 17.71
N LYS A 59 -14.49 -7.65 18.85
CA LYS A 59 -13.53 -6.56 19.06
C LYS A 59 -12.43 -6.61 17.98
N PRO A 60 -12.22 -5.55 17.20
CA PRO A 60 -11.23 -5.54 16.13
C PRO A 60 -9.80 -5.52 16.66
N LEU A 61 -8.86 -5.96 15.86
CA LEU A 61 -7.43 -5.76 16.05
C LEU A 61 -7.00 -4.55 15.22
N ASP A 62 -6.42 -3.54 15.86
CA ASP A 62 -6.03 -2.29 15.23
C ASP A 62 -4.58 -2.28 14.74
N LEU A 63 -3.70 -3.02 15.40
CA LEU A 63 -2.28 -3.17 15.07
C LEU A 63 -1.89 -4.64 15.15
N CYS A 64 -1.12 -5.11 14.17
CA CYS A 64 -0.54 -6.45 14.17
C CYS A 64 0.94 -6.37 13.78
N LEU A 65 1.81 -6.88 14.62
CA LEU A 65 3.23 -7.07 14.31
C LEU A 65 3.44 -8.45 13.67
N VAL A 66 4.18 -8.48 12.57
CA VAL A 66 4.46 -9.73 11.85
C VAL A 66 5.88 -9.74 11.32
N VAL A 67 6.52 -10.90 11.32
CA VAL A 67 7.85 -11.07 10.73
C VAL A 67 7.78 -11.45 9.25
N GLY A 68 6.83 -12.24 8.85
CA GLY A 68 6.62 -12.68 7.47
C GLY A 68 5.20 -13.17 7.19
N MET A 69 4.47 -13.52 8.23
CA MET A 69 3.07 -13.95 8.13
C MET A 69 2.19 -12.81 7.60
N PHE A 70 1.09 -13.13 6.96
CA PHE A 70 0.15 -12.19 6.36
C PHE A 70 0.69 -11.33 5.20
N LEU A 71 1.97 -11.36 4.87
CA LEU A 71 2.49 -10.68 3.68
C LEU A 71 2.00 -11.36 2.39
N THR A 72 1.76 -12.66 2.44
CA THR A 72 1.13 -13.42 1.35
C THR A 72 -0.28 -13.89 1.77
N GLY A 73 -1.22 -13.88 0.83
CA GLY A 73 -2.57 -14.41 1.05
C GLY A 73 -3.50 -13.58 1.94
N PHE A 74 -3.01 -12.56 2.64
CA PHE A 74 -3.87 -11.67 3.42
C PHE A 74 -4.56 -10.64 2.53
N ASP A 75 -5.86 -10.50 2.68
CA ASP A 75 -6.67 -9.52 1.96
C ASP A 75 -7.66 -8.83 2.90
N SER A 76 -7.49 -7.52 3.07
CA SER A 76 -8.42 -6.68 3.82
C SER A 76 -8.51 -5.28 3.22
N LYS A 77 -9.71 -4.88 2.82
CA LYS A 77 -9.99 -3.50 2.39
C LYS A 77 -9.77 -2.48 3.50
N LYS A 78 -9.86 -2.90 4.77
CA LYS A 78 -9.74 -2.03 5.94
C LYS A 78 -8.29 -1.78 6.36
N LEU A 79 -7.34 -2.58 5.89
CA LEU A 79 -5.92 -2.36 6.16
C LEU A 79 -5.48 -1.03 5.52
N ASN A 80 -5.14 -0.06 6.35
CA ASN A 80 -4.84 1.29 5.92
C ASN A 80 -3.34 1.55 5.78
N THR A 81 -2.54 1.14 6.76
CA THR A 81 -1.12 1.48 6.84
C THR A 81 -0.28 0.24 7.04
N LEU A 82 0.81 0.15 6.30
CA LEU A 82 1.87 -0.83 6.47
C LEU A 82 3.14 -0.12 6.96
N TYR A 83 3.65 -0.52 8.11
CA TYR A 83 4.94 -0.10 8.62
C TYR A 83 5.98 -1.17 8.30
N VAL A 84 7.06 -0.78 7.65
CA VAL A 84 8.11 -1.70 7.18
C VAL A 84 9.44 -1.36 7.84
N ASP A 85 9.94 -2.26 8.69
CA ASP A 85 11.27 -2.20 9.29
C ASP A 85 12.12 -3.41 8.88
N LYS A 86 12.04 -3.78 7.62
CA LYS A 86 12.79 -4.89 7.04
C LYS A 86 13.29 -4.51 5.66
N ASN A 87 14.51 -4.91 5.33
CA ASN A 87 14.96 -4.84 3.94
C ASN A 87 14.16 -5.84 3.11
N MET A 88 13.48 -5.33 2.09
CA MET A 88 12.65 -6.11 1.19
C MET A 88 13.05 -5.81 -0.25
N GLU A 89 12.94 -6.80 -1.11
CA GLU A 89 13.35 -6.71 -2.51
C GLU A 89 12.31 -7.35 -3.42
N TYR A 90 12.28 -6.90 -4.66
CA TYR A 90 11.53 -7.50 -5.77
C TYR A 90 10.08 -7.88 -5.42
N HIS A 91 9.77 -9.16 -5.62
CA HIS A 91 8.43 -9.69 -5.46
C HIS A 91 7.87 -9.58 -4.04
N GLY A 92 8.70 -9.82 -3.03
CA GLY A 92 8.29 -9.70 -1.62
C GLY A 92 7.88 -8.29 -1.24
N LEU A 93 8.60 -7.29 -1.76
CA LEU A 93 8.30 -5.88 -1.55
C LEU A 93 6.96 -5.49 -2.18
N LEU A 94 6.73 -5.84 -3.44
CA LEU A 94 5.46 -5.54 -4.13
C LEU A 94 4.27 -6.27 -3.50
N GLN A 95 4.47 -7.52 -3.06
CA GLN A 95 3.43 -8.26 -2.34
C GLN A 95 3.04 -7.59 -1.04
N ALA A 96 4.03 -7.14 -0.24
CA ALA A 96 3.76 -6.43 1.02
C ALA A 96 3.03 -5.11 0.75
N PHE A 97 3.50 -4.31 -0.20
CA PHE A 97 2.91 -3.02 -0.52
C PHE A 97 1.47 -3.16 -1.05
N SER A 98 1.20 -4.18 -1.83
CA SER A 98 -0.13 -4.44 -2.36
C SER A 98 -1.18 -4.76 -1.29
N ARG A 99 -0.78 -5.09 -0.06
CA ARG A 99 -1.72 -5.40 1.03
C ARG A 99 -2.58 -4.21 1.43
N THR A 100 -2.07 -2.99 1.34
CA THR A 100 -2.78 -1.76 1.70
C THR A 100 -3.55 -1.12 0.54
N ASN A 101 -3.34 -1.60 -0.67
CA ASN A 101 -3.80 -0.94 -1.91
C ASN A 101 -5.30 -1.09 -2.22
N ARG A 102 -6.07 -1.82 -1.40
CA ARG A 102 -7.51 -2.00 -1.61
C ARG A 102 -8.29 -0.76 -1.22
N VAL A 103 -9.06 -0.22 -2.17
CA VAL A 103 -10.03 0.86 -1.91
C VAL A 103 -11.18 0.32 -1.08
N LEU A 104 -11.57 1.05 -0.03
CA LEU A 104 -12.73 0.72 0.81
C LEU A 104 -13.91 1.65 0.50
N ASN A 105 -13.67 2.96 0.53
CA ASN A 105 -14.65 4.03 0.29
C ASN A 105 -13.91 5.35 0.03
N GLU A 106 -14.63 6.46 -0.02
CA GLU A 106 -14.05 7.80 -0.22
C GLU A 106 -13.02 8.20 0.84
N LYS A 107 -13.16 7.70 2.07
CA LYS A 107 -12.22 8.00 3.17
C LYS A 107 -10.92 7.19 3.07
N LYS A 108 -10.97 6.00 2.46
CA LYS A 108 -9.79 5.17 2.20
C LYS A 108 -9.71 4.83 0.72
N ARG A 109 -9.16 5.76 -0.05
CA ARG A 109 -8.92 5.62 -1.49
C ARG A 109 -7.60 4.92 -1.82
N PHE A 110 -6.63 4.99 -0.92
CA PHE A 110 -5.29 4.40 -1.06
C PHE A 110 -4.79 3.86 0.28
N GLY A 111 -3.73 3.06 0.24
CA GLY A 111 -2.98 2.64 1.40
C GLY A 111 -1.80 3.56 1.68
N LYS A 112 -1.31 3.51 2.90
CA LYS A 112 -0.09 4.20 3.32
C LYS A 112 1.00 3.19 3.61
N ILE A 113 2.22 3.48 3.18
CA ILE A 113 3.39 2.66 3.45
C ILE A 113 4.43 3.57 4.10
N VAL A 114 4.89 3.17 5.27
CA VAL A 114 5.90 3.89 6.05
C VAL A 114 7.09 2.96 6.18
N CYS A 115 8.21 3.31 5.57
CA CYS A 115 9.45 2.55 5.63
C CYS A 115 10.41 3.20 6.64
N PHE A 116 10.93 2.43 7.59
CA PHE A 116 11.97 2.85 8.52
C PHE A 116 13.38 2.63 7.96
N ARG A 117 13.47 2.01 6.78
CA ARG A 117 14.69 1.81 6.03
C ARG A 117 14.57 2.47 4.66
N ASP A 118 15.69 2.83 4.06
CA ASP A 118 15.71 3.33 2.69
C ASP A 118 15.46 2.18 1.71
N LEU A 119 14.21 2.08 1.25
CA LEU A 119 13.78 1.08 0.27
C LEU A 119 13.52 1.67 -1.11
N LYS A 120 13.82 2.98 -1.33
CA LYS A 120 13.47 3.64 -2.59
C LYS A 120 14.08 2.93 -3.79
N SER A 121 15.38 2.63 -3.75
CA SER A 121 16.07 1.92 -4.84
C SER A 121 15.47 0.53 -5.12
N ASN A 122 15.07 -0.19 -4.07
CA ASN A 122 14.46 -1.51 -4.19
C ASN A 122 13.05 -1.44 -4.78
N VAL A 123 12.29 -0.39 -4.43
CA VAL A 123 10.98 -0.10 -5.02
C VAL A 123 11.10 0.19 -6.51
N ASP A 124 12.02 1.08 -6.89
CA ASP A 124 12.25 1.46 -8.28
C ASP A 124 12.67 0.25 -9.11
N ALA A 125 13.57 -0.59 -8.59
CA ALA A 125 14.01 -1.83 -9.25
C ALA A 125 12.86 -2.84 -9.40
N ALA A 126 12.04 -3.00 -8.37
CA ALA A 126 10.89 -3.90 -8.41
C ALA A 126 9.84 -3.43 -9.43
N ILE A 127 9.53 -2.15 -9.47
CA ILE A 127 8.60 -1.56 -10.42
C ILE A 127 9.11 -1.75 -11.85
N LYS A 128 10.38 -1.44 -12.10
CA LYS A 128 11.00 -1.61 -13.42
C LYS A 128 10.95 -3.07 -13.89
N LEU A 129 11.16 -4.02 -12.97
CA LEU A 129 11.14 -5.45 -13.30
C LEU A 129 9.73 -5.95 -13.65
N PHE A 130 8.70 -5.49 -12.94
CA PHE A 130 7.35 -6.06 -13.03
C PHE A 130 6.38 -5.27 -13.91
N SER A 131 6.70 -4.03 -14.28
CA SER A 131 5.84 -3.20 -15.12
C SER A 131 6.06 -3.37 -16.61
N ASN A 132 7.11 -4.05 -17.04
CA ASN A 132 7.62 -4.02 -18.40
C ASN A 132 7.89 -2.58 -18.92
N SER A 133 7.89 -1.59 -18.03
CA SER A 133 8.17 -0.20 -18.35
C SER A 133 9.64 0.10 -18.07
N ASN A 134 10.30 0.72 -19.02
CA ASN A 134 11.65 1.22 -18.82
C ASN A 134 11.69 2.49 -17.96
N ASN A 135 10.54 3.05 -17.63
CA ASN A 135 10.40 4.33 -16.93
C ASN A 135 9.61 4.15 -15.62
N PRO A 136 10.27 3.92 -14.47
CA PRO A 136 9.61 3.80 -13.18
C PRO A 136 8.80 5.05 -12.79
N GLU A 137 9.17 6.22 -13.32
CA GLU A 137 8.53 7.52 -13.05
C GLU A 137 7.09 7.58 -13.57
N GLU A 138 6.74 6.80 -14.60
CA GLU A 138 5.36 6.69 -15.09
C GLU A 138 4.41 6.00 -14.10
N ILE A 139 4.96 5.21 -13.17
CA ILE A 139 4.17 4.37 -12.26
C ILE A 139 4.12 4.98 -10.85
N VAL A 140 5.19 5.61 -10.43
CA VAL A 140 5.28 6.31 -9.15
C VAL A 140 5.18 7.80 -9.43
N ARG A 141 4.09 8.42 -8.98
CA ARG A 141 3.94 9.87 -9.13
C ARG A 141 5.10 10.58 -8.42
N PRO A 142 5.68 11.61 -9.03
CA PRO A 142 6.69 12.44 -8.41
C PRO A 142 6.22 13.04 -7.07
N PRO A 143 7.11 13.50 -6.20
CA PRO A 143 6.77 14.22 -4.99
C PRO A 143 5.85 15.42 -5.29
N PHE A 144 4.93 15.71 -4.38
CA PHE A 144 3.94 16.79 -4.55
C PHE A 144 4.57 18.14 -4.96
N GLU A 145 5.73 18.49 -4.41
CA GLU A 145 6.39 19.76 -4.72
C GLU A 145 6.92 19.81 -6.17
N GLU A 146 7.35 18.70 -6.73
CA GLU A 146 7.74 18.61 -8.14
C GLU A 146 6.52 18.76 -9.05
N ILE A 147 5.44 18.03 -8.79
CA ILE A 147 4.17 18.14 -9.54
C ILE A 147 3.62 19.57 -9.44
N LYS A 148 3.68 20.18 -8.28
CA LYS A 148 3.21 21.55 -8.04
C LYS A 148 4.05 22.57 -8.83
N GLN A 149 5.36 22.37 -8.91
CA GLN A 149 6.23 23.26 -9.69
C GLN A 149 5.95 23.13 -11.20
N GLU A 150 5.88 21.91 -11.71
CA GLU A 150 5.52 21.63 -13.09
C GLU A 150 4.15 22.22 -13.47
N TYR A 151 3.14 22.01 -12.62
CA TYR A 151 1.82 22.61 -12.80
C TYR A 151 1.87 24.14 -12.88
N LYS A 152 2.65 24.80 -12.01
CA LYS A 152 2.78 26.26 -12.04
C LYS A 152 3.42 26.77 -13.33
N GLU A 153 4.41 26.06 -13.84
CA GLU A 153 5.07 26.41 -15.10
C GLU A 153 4.11 26.25 -16.28
N LEU A 154 3.47 25.09 -16.40
CA LEU A 154 2.46 24.81 -17.43
C LEU A 154 1.29 25.81 -17.39
N ALA A 155 0.75 26.07 -16.20
CA ALA A 155 -0.35 27.02 -16.02
C ALA A 155 0.08 28.47 -16.36
N SER A 156 1.31 28.87 -15.97
CA SER A 156 1.84 30.20 -16.32
C SER A 156 1.99 30.38 -17.82
N ASP A 157 2.55 29.40 -18.51
CA ASP A 157 2.76 29.47 -19.95
C ASP A 157 1.43 29.40 -20.72
N PHE A 158 0.49 28.63 -20.23
CA PHE A 158 -0.86 28.60 -20.77
C PHE A 158 -1.55 29.97 -20.64
N LEU A 159 -1.52 30.59 -19.45
CA LEU A 159 -2.15 31.89 -19.21
C LEU A 159 -1.46 33.04 -19.95
N LYS A 160 -0.17 32.95 -20.25
CA LYS A 160 0.51 33.92 -21.12
C LYS A 160 -0.03 33.86 -22.56
N LYS A 161 -0.31 32.64 -23.04
CA LYS A 161 -0.81 32.43 -24.41
C LYS A 161 -2.32 32.65 -24.51
N TYR A 162 -3.07 32.31 -23.46
CA TYR A 162 -4.52 32.40 -23.41
C TYR A 162 -4.96 33.11 -22.12
N PRO A 163 -4.83 34.45 -22.03
CA PRO A 163 -5.02 35.19 -20.78
C PRO A 163 -6.47 35.25 -20.30
N ASP A 164 -7.45 35.10 -21.18
CA ASP A 164 -8.86 35.09 -20.84
C ASP A 164 -9.68 34.18 -21.81
N THR A 165 -10.94 33.95 -21.45
CA THR A 165 -11.85 33.11 -22.24
C THR A 165 -12.19 33.67 -23.60
N ASN A 166 -12.09 35.01 -23.83
CA ASN A 166 -12.40 35.64 -25.13
C ASN A 166 -11.34 35.27 -26.17
N CYS A 167 -10.12 34.95 -25.75
CA CYS A 167 -9.06 34.48 -26.66
C CYS A 167 -9.45 33.20 -27.40
N ILE A 168 -10.31 32.35 -26.77
CA ILE A 168 -10.74 31.07 -27.36
C ILE A 168 -11.67 31.33 -28.57
N ASP A 169 -12.57 32.33 -28.47
CA ASP A 169 -13.50 32.69 -29.54
C ASP A 169 -12.78 33.29 -30.77
N LEU A 170 -11.56 33.81 -30.55
CA LEU A 170 -10.71 34.37 -31.60
C LEU A 170 -9.88 33.31 -32.35
N LEU A 171 -9.89 32.05 -31.92
CA LEU A 171 -9.17 30.96 -32.57
C LEU A 171 -9.88 30.52 -33.86
N GLN A 172 -9.50 31.09 -34.99
CA GLN A 172 -10.16 30.84 -36.27
C GLN A 172 -9.64 29.57 -36.99
N SER A 173 -8.40 29.16 -36.76
CA SER A 173 -7.84 27.99 -37.45
C SER A 173 -7.99 26.70 -36.62
N GLU A 174 -8.22 25.59 -37.30
CA GLU A 174 -8.28 24.26 -36.66
C GLU A 174 -6.94 23.89 -35.98
N THR A 175 -5.82 24.36 -36.50
CA THR A 175 -4.50 24.18 -35.91
C THR A 175 -4.40 24.92 -34.57
N ALA A 176 -4.87 26.17 -34.47
CA ALA A 176 -4.86 26.94 -33.24
C ALA A 176 -5.80 26.35 -32.19
N LYS A 177 -6.97 25.87 -32.60
CA LYS A 177 -7.90 25.15 -31.70
C LYS A 177 -7.29 23.86 -31.13
N LYS A 178 -6.62 23.10 -32.00
CA LYS A 178 -5.91 21.87 -31.59
C LYS A 178 -4.79 22.16 -30.60
N GLU A 179 -3.98 23.21 -30.85
CA GLU A 179 -2.93 23.64 -29.91
C GLU A 179 -3.49 24.03 -28.53
N PHE A 180 -4.60 24.78 -28.53
CA PHE A 180 -5.29 25.13 -27.28
C PHE A 180 -5.73 23.91 -26.51
N VAL A 181 -6.41 22.95 -27.17
CA VAL A 181 -6.89 21.72 -26.54
C VAL A 181 -5.75 20.89 -25.99
N LEU A 182 -4.64 20.77 -26.71
CA LEU A 182 -3.47 20.04 -26.23
C LEU A 182 -2.85 20.71 -25.01
N ALA A 183 -2.63 22.03 -25.07
CA ALA A 183 -2.06 22.77 -23.93
C ALA A 183 -2.97 22.76 -22.69
N PHE A 184 -4.29 22.80 -22.88
CA PHE A 184 -5.25 22.69 -21.77
C PHE A 184 -5.27 21.28 -21.17
N ARG A 185 -5.21 20.24 -22.00
CA ARG A 185 -5.14 18.86 -21.56
C ARG A 185 -3.90 18.57 -20.70
N ASP A 186 -2.77 19.19 -21.05
CA ASP A 186 -1.51 18.96 -20.34
C ASP A 186 -1.51 19.59 -18.92
N ILE A 187 -2.49 20.46 -18.60
CA ILE A 187 -2.70 21.08 -17.27
C ILE A 187 -3.67 20.28 -16.39
N ILE A 188 -4.63 19.56 -16.99
CA ILE A 188 -5.66 18.80 -16.26
C ILE A 188 -5.13 17.43 -15.85
#